data_bfb36b1957bd9b8957190a1893199b04
#
_entry.id   bfb36b1957bd9b8957190a1893199b04
#
_cell.length_a   1.000
_cell.length_b   1.000
_cell.length_c   1.000
_cell.angle_alpha   90.00
_cell.angle_beta   90.00
_cell.angle_gamma   90.00
#
_symmetry.space_group_name_H-M   'P 1'
#
loop_
_entity.id
_entity.type
_entity.pdbx_description
1 polymer ?
#
loop_
_entity_poly.entity_id
_entity_poly.type
_entity_poly.pdbx_seq_one_letter_code
_entity_poly.pdbx_strand_id
1 'polypeptide(L)'
;MIDEYIDEQKIITTVLKNAVEKNKISHAYLFETNGYQNKDDFVLAFIKYLLCPHNYSNNKNCVNCTQCKLIQKGIFSEVKHIYPDGMWIKKEQLEELQQNFSETSVESNKRIYVIHNADRLNTASANSILKFLEEPEDNIIAILMTDNIHQLLDTIISRCQIISFAKNNKDLEKNYLEKIKKNINMNNDIISLDETILKENGKIEIESK
;
A
#
# COMPACT_ATOMS: atom_id res chain seq x y z
N MET A 1 -6.05 -8.76 -9.52
CA MET A 1 -6.85 -7.56 -9.10
C MET A 1 -6.78 -7.41 -7.60
N ILE A 2 -7.35 -6.32 -7.04
CA ILE A 2 -7.28 -6.09 -5.58
C ILE A 2 -7.89 -7.24 -4.77
N ASP A 3 -8.85 -7.98 -5.33
CA ASP A 3 -9.46 -9.16 -4.71
C ASP A 3 -8.50 -10.34 -4.49
N GLU A 4 -7.40 -10.40 -5.22
CA GLU A 4 -6.37 -11.44 -5.06
C GLU A 4 -5.64 -11.34 -3.71
N TYR A 5 -5.73 -10.17 -3.09
CA TYR A 5 -5.09 -9.88 -1.80
C TYR A 5 -6.06 -9.98 -0.61
N ILE A 6 -7.31 -10.43 -0.85
CA ILE A 6 -8.34 -10.46 0.21
C ILE A 6 -7.97 -11.42 1.35
N ASP A 7 -7.29 -12.51 1.05
CA ASP A 7 -6.89 -13.50 2.05
C ASP A 7 -5.71 -12.99 2.91
N GLU A 8 -4.82 -12.18 2.32
CA GLU A 8 -3.64 -11.64 3.02
C GLU A 8 -3.93 -10.29 3.71
N GLN A 9 -4.78 -9.46 3.08
CA GLN A 9 -5.05 -8.06 3.48
C GLN A 9 -6.56 -7.75 3.49
N LYS A 10 -7.35 -8.60 4.15
CA LYS A 10 -8.82 -8.57 4.11
C LYS A 10 -9.41 -7.21 4.48
N ILE A 11 -8.94 -6.62 5.58
CA ILE A 11 -9.49 -5.35 6.09
C ILE A 11 -9.23 -4.23 5.08
N ILE A 12 -7.99 -4.08 4.62
CA ILE A 12 -7.59 -3.02 3.70
C ILE A 12 -8.33 -3.16 2.37
N THR A 13 -8.34 -4.38 1.81
CA THR A 13 -9.03 -4.67 0.55
C THR A 13 -10.50 -4.29 0.65
N THR A 14 -11.16 -4.64 1.75
CA THR A 14 -12.58 -4.30 1.97
C THR A 14 -12.79 -2.79 2.11
N VAL A 15 -11.93 -2.09 2.87
CA VAL A 15 -12.02 -0.64 3.07
C VAL A 15 -11.86 0.10 1.75
N LEU A 16 -10.83 -0.24 0.96
CA LEU A 16 -10.54 0.41 -0.31
C LEU A 16 -11.63 0.13 -1.36
N LYS A 17 -12.14 -1.10 -1.43
CA LYS A 17 -13.26 -1.43 -2.31
C LYS A 17 -14.51 -0.64 -1.96
N ASN A 18 -14.87 -0.58 -0.68
CA ASN A 18 -16.03 0.19 -0.21
C ASN A 18 -15.88 1.69 -0.51
N ALA A 19 -14.65 2.25 -0.40
CA ALA A 19 -14.39 3.65 -0.73
C ALA A 19 -14.66 3.92 -2.22
N VAL A 20 -14.23 3.03 -3.10
CA VAL A 20 -14.45 3.16 -4.55
C VAL A 20 -15.92 2.95 -4.90
N GLU A 21 -16.55 1.89 -4.40
CA GLU A 21 -17.95 1.55 -4.70
C GLU A 21 -18.94 2.62 -4.21
N LYS A 22 -18.63 3.28 -3.09
CA LYS A 22 -19.44 4.37 -2.52
C LYS A 22 -19.04 5.75 -3.03
N ASN A 23 -18.09 5.83 -3.96
CA ASN A 23 -17.51 7.08 -4.46
C ASN A 23 -17.00 8.01 -3.32
N LYS A 24 -16.39 7.41 -2.28
CA LYS A 24 -15.80 8.10 -1.12
C LYS A 24 -14.28 7.90 -1.11
N ILE A 25 -13.65 8.19 -2.24
CA ILE A 25 -12.22 8.05 -2.43
C ILE A 25 -11.53 9.24 -1.74
N SER A 26 -10.53 8.97 -0.91
CA SER A 26 -9.71 10.01 -0.32
C SER A 26 -8.79 10.63 -1.38
N HIS A 27 -8.49 11.93 -1.26
CA HIS A 27 -7.50 12.61 -2.09
C HIS A 27 -6.07 12.15 -1.78
N ALA A 28 -5.82 11.62 -0.58
CA ALA A 28 -4.50 11.12 -0.18
C ALA A 28 -4.60 9.87 0.68
N TYR A 29 -3.82 8.87 0.35
CA TYR A 29 -3.62 7.64 1.11
C TYR A 29 -2.17 7.52 1.56
N LEU A 30 -1.97 7.15 2.81
CA LEU A 30 -0.66 6.79 3.37
C LEU A 30 -0.66 5.31 3.70
N PHE A 31 0.03 4.53 2.90
CA PHE A 31 0.20 3.10 3.10
C PHE A 31 1.42 2.83 3.99
N GLU A 32 1.16 2.44 5.23
CA GLU A 32 2.17 1.90 6.12
C GLU A 32 2.33 0.41 5.83
N THR A 33 3.42 0.06 5.17
CA THR A 33 3.58 -1.26 4.56
C THR A 33 4.03 -2.33 5.53
N ASN A 34 4.61 -1.95 6.68
CA ASN A 34 5.04 -2.87 7.76
C ASN A 34 5.91 -4.05 7.26
N GLY A 35 6.68 -3.83 6.17
CA GLY A 35 7.51 -4.85 5.55
C GLY A 35 6.72 -5.88 4.71
N TYR A 36 5.48 -5.60 4.36
CA TYR A 36 4.70 -6.47 3.48
C TYR A 36 5.34 -6.56 2.09
N GLN A 37 5.71 -7.78 1.66
CA GLN A 37 6.53 -7.98 0.46
C GLN A 37 5.80 -7.63 -0.84
N ASN A 38 4.50 -7.93 -0.92
CA ASN A 38 3.70 -7.70 -2.13
C ASN A 38 3.06 -6.28 -2.16
N LYS A 39 3.66 -5.32 -1.45
CA LYS A 39 3.15 -3.95 -1.31
C LYS A 39 2.97 -3.22 -2.64
N ASP A 40 3.95 -3.34 -3.53
CA ASP A 40 3.93 -2.67 -4.84
C ASP A 40 2.87 -3.27 -5.76
N ASP A 41 2.74 -4.59 -5.77
CA ASP A 41 1.70 -5.29 -6.53
C ASP A 41 0.29 -4.98 -6.00
N PHE A 42 0.14 -4.87 -4.67
CA PHE A 42 -1.12 -4.45 -4.06
C PHE A 42 -1.52 -3.04 -4.47
N VAL A 43 -0.57 -2.09 -4.39
CA VAL A 43 -0.80 -0.69 -4.79
C VAL A 43 -1.13 -0.61 -6.28
N LEU A 44 -0.43 -1.36 -7.11
CA LEU A 44 -0.71 -1.44 -8.54
C LEU A 44 -2.12 -2.00 -8.82
N ALA A 45 -2.54 -3.02 -8.06
CA ALA A 45 -3.89 -3.58 -8.15
C ALA A 45 -4.96 -2.55 -7.72
N PHE A 46 -4.68 -1.74 -6.69
CA PHE A 46 -5.56 -0.65 -6.27
C PHE A 46 -5.65 0.47 -7.32
N ILE A 47 -4.53 0.87 -7.91
CA ILE A 47 -4.50 1.85 -9.01
C ILE A 47 -5.35 1.37 -10.21
N LYS A 48 -5.20 0.10 -10.60
CA LYS A 48 -6.05 -0.49 -11.64
C LYS A 48 -7.53 -0.48 -11.26
N TYR A 49 -7.83 -0.73 -9.98
CA TYR A 49 -9.19 -0.70 -9.48
C TYR A 49 -9.79 0.72 -9.52
N LEU A 50 -8.98 1.75 -9.26
CA LEU A 50 -9.38 3.16 -9.32
C LEU A 50 -9.61 3.67 -10.75
N LEU A 51 -8.75 3.26 -11.69
CA LEU A 51 -8.69 3.86 -13.04
C LEU A 51 -9.39 3.02 -14.12
N CYS A 52 -9.62 1.73 -13.89
CA CYS A 52 -10.18 0.86 -14.91
C CYS A 52 -11.66 1.20 -15.18
N PRO A 53 -12.03 1.60 -16.39
CA PRO A 53 -13.41 1.96 -16.72
C PRO A 53 -14.39 0.79 -16.62
N HIS A 54 -13.89 -0.45 -16.67
CA HIS A 54 -14.72 -1.65 -16.59
C HIS A 54 -15.05 -2.05 -15.13
N ASN A 55 -14.41 -1.44 -14.13
CA ASN A 55 -14.73 -1.73 -12.74
C ASN A 55 -16.08 -1.16 -12.29
N TYR A 56 -16.56 -0.13 -12.97
CA TYR A 56 -17.87 0.49 -12.72
C TYR A 56 -19.02 -0.19 -13.49
N SER A 57 -18.70 -1.03 -14.48
CA SER A 57 -19.63 -1.92 -15.15
C SER A 57 -19.55 -3.31 -14.52
N ASN A 58 -20.62 -4.12 -14.68
CA ASN A 58 -20.77 -5.46 -14.05
C ASN A 58 -19.61 -6.44 -14.19
N ASN A 59 -18.52 -6.06 -14.83
CA ASN A 59 -17.29 -6.84 -15.04
C ASN A 59 -16.19 -6.43 -14.07
N LYS A 60 -16.42 -6.68 -12.77
CA LYS A 60 -15.60 -6.23 -11.62
C LYS A 60 -14.13 -6.66 -11.59
N ASN A 61 -13.65 -7.44 -12.58
CA ASN A 61 -12.30 -8.03 -12.58
C ASN A 61 -11.59 -7.87 -13.92
N CYS A 62 -11.63 -6.67 -14.49
CA CYS A 62 -10.89 -6.41 -15.72
C CYS A 62 -9.39 -6.34 -15.45
N VAL A 63 -8.62 -7.26 -16.01
CA VAL A 63 -7.15 -7.26 -15.95
C VAL A 63 -6.51 -7.02 -17.32
N ASN A 64 -7.30 -7.02 -18.41
CA ASN A 64 -6.78 -7.12 -19.77
C ASN A 64 -7.13 -5.95 -20.70
N CYS A 65 -7.84 -4.91 -20.24
CA CYS A 65 -8.08 -3.73 -21.07
C CYS A 65 -6.78 -2.94 -21.31
N THR A 66 -6.79 -2.07 -22.29
CA THR A 66 -5.62 -1.27 -22.70
C THR A 66 -5.06 -0.48 -21.50
N GLN A 67 -5.91 0.20 -20.70
CA GLN A 67 -5.47 0.94 -19.54
C GLN A 67 -4.81 0.04 -18.50
N CYS A 68 -5.42 -1.09 -18.13
CA CYS A 68 -4.82 -2.02 -17.18
C CYS A 68 -3.45 -2.54 -17.65
N LYS A 69 -3.28 -2.77 -18.96
CA LYS A 69 -1.98 -3.17 -19.53
C LYS A 69 -0.95 -2.04 -19.48
N LEU A 70 -1.34 -0.80 -19.75
CA LEU A 70 -0.45 0.36 -19.69
C LEU A 70 -0.03 0.63 -18.24
N ILE A 71 -0.97 0.56 -17.29
CA ILE A 71 -0.69 0.68 -15.84
C ILE A 71 0.29 -0.42 -15.40
N GLN A 72 0.05 -1.67 -15.83
CA GLN A 72 0.95 -2.79 -15.48
C GLN A 72 2.37 -2.58 -15.99
N LYS A 73 2.53 -1.95 -17.14
CA LYS A 73 3.84 -1.64 -17.73
C LYS A 73 4.48 -0.36 -17.16
N GLY A 74 3.78 0.38 -16.29
CA GLY A 74 4.26 1.65 -15.75
C GLY A 74 4.36 2.80 -16.77
N ILE A 75 3.64 2.70 -17.89
CA ILE A 75 3.68 3.70 -18.98
C ILE A 75 2.35 4.43 -19.19
N PHE A 76 1.41 4.28 -18.25
CA PHE A 76 0.15 5.02 -18.30
C PHE A 76 0.38 6.47 -17.83
N SER A 77 0.09 7.45 -18.69
CA SER A 77 0.39 8.87 -18.49
C SER A 77 -0.19 9.46 -17.20
N GLU A 78 -1.38 8.98 -16.82
CA GLU A 78 -2.13 9.46 -15.65
C GLU A 78 -1.61 8.86 -14.32
N VAL A 79 -0.61 7.99 -14.36
CA VAL A 79 0.03 7.41 -13.17
C VAL A 79 1.51 7.78 -13.16
N LYS A 80 1.93 8.48 -12.13
CA LYS A 80 3.34 8.86 -11.92
C LYS A 80 3.89 8.17 -10.68
N HIS A 81 5.05 7.56 -10.82
CA HIS A 81 5.77 6.93 -9.72
C HIS A 81 7.02 7.76 -9.39
N ILE A 82 7.20 8.08 -8.11
CA ILE A 82 8.35 8.81 -7.59
C ILE A 82 9.10 7.86 -6.66
N TYR A 83 10.37 7.68 -6.95
CA TYR A 83 11.30 6.88 -6.16
C TYR A 83 12.42 7.77 -5.62
N PRO A 84 13.05 7.40 -4.49
CA PRO A 84 14.24 8.09 -4.02
C PRO A 84 15.33 8.11 -5.10
N ASP A 85 15.94 9.27 -5.30
CA ASP A 85 17.16 9.43 -6.09
C ASP A 85 18.35 9.43 -5.12
N GLY A 86 19.02 8.30 -5.04
CA GLY A 86 20.00 8.02 -4.01
C GLY A 86 19.35 7.82 -2.64
N MET A 87 19.75 8.62 -1.64
CA MET A 87 19.27 8.48 -0.26
C MET A 87 17.90 9.17 -0.04
N TRP A 88 17.56 10.16 -0.85
CA TRP A 88 16.42 11.05 -0.60
C TRP A 88 15.53 11.23 -1.83
N ILE A 89 14.26 11.55 -1.59
CA ILE A 89 13.39 12.10 -2.60
C ILE A 89 13.67 13.60 -2.67
N LYS A 90 14.07 14.07 -3.86
CA LYS A 90 14.46 15.46 -4.08
C LYS A 90 13.24 16.34 -4.32
N LYS A 91 13.34 17.62 -3.95
CA LYS A 91 12.29 18.61 -4.17
C LYS A 91 11.95 18.77 -5.65
N GLU A 92 12.96 18.74 -6.50
CA GLU A 92 12.86 18.91 -7.95
C GLU A 92 11.96 17.83 -8.58
N GLN A 93 11.99 16.58 -8.07
CA GLN A 93 11.12 15.49 -8.53
C GLN A 93 9.64 15.81 -8.28
N LEU A 94 9.34 16.48 -7.16
CA LEU A 94 7.97 16.85 -6.81
C LEU A 94 7.52 18.10 -7.58
N GLU A 95 8.42 19.06 -7.85
CA GLU A 95 8.14 20.21 -8.69
C GLU A 95 7.88 19.79 -10.14
N GLU A 96 8.65 18.85 -10.68
CA GLU A 96 8.40 18.25 -12.00
C GLU A 96 7.06 17.54 -12.05
N LEU A 97 6.68 16.81 -11.00
CA LEU A 97 5.36 16.18 -10.89
C LEU A 97 4.25 17.23 -10.98
N GLN A 98 4.38 18.35 -10.25
CA GLN A 98 3.42 19.44 -10.25
C GLN A 98 3.24 20.02 -11.66
N GLN A 99 4.35 20.31 -12.31
CA GLN A 99 4.35 20.87 -13.66
C GLN A 99 3.68 19.91 -14.65
N ASN A 100 4.04 18.64 -14.62
CA ASN A 100 3.45 17.61 -15.49
C ASN A 100 1.94 17.51 -15.31
N PHE A 101 1.43 17.64 -14.09
CA PHE A 101 -0.01 17.56 -13.84
C PHE A 101 -0.76 18.82 -14.24
N SER A 102 -0.12 20.00 -14.22
CA SER A 102 -0.71 21.26 -14.65
C SER A 102 -0.81 21.38 -16.17
N GLU A 103 0.13 20.79 -16.91
CA GLU A 103 0.26 21.01 -18.37
C GLU A 103 -0.47 19.97 -19.21
N THR A 104 -0.81 18.81 -18.65
CA THR A 104 -1.35 17.69 -19.45
C THR A 104 -2.87 17.69 -19.44
N SER A 105 -3.49 17.64 -20.65
CA SER A 105 -4.93 17.38 -20.78
C SER A 105 -5.26 15.98 -20.32
N VAL A 106 -6.35 15.83 -19.58
CA VAL A 106 -6.74 14.59 -18.90
C VAL A 106 -7.46 13.67 -19.88
N GLU A 107 -6.91 12.49 -20.18
CA GLU A 107 -7.61 11.42 -20.90
C GLU A 107 -8.53 10.62 -19.97
N SER A 108 -8.20 10.52 -18.70
CA SER A 108 -9.00 9.89 -17.66
C SER A 108 -9.52 10.91 -16.66
N ASN A 109 -10.67 10.60 -16.00
CA ASN A 109 -11.22 11.47 -14.97
C ASN A 109 -10.39 11.52 -13.68
N LYS A 110 -9.28 10.77 -13.57
CA LYS A 110 -8.45 10.72 -12.36
C LYS A 110 -6.97 10.56 -12.73
N ARG A 111 -6.12 11.20 -11.95
CA ARG A 111 -4.66 11.07 -11.98
C ARG A 111 -4.16 10.56 -10.65
N ILE A 112 -3.11 9.78 -10.67
CA ILE A 112 -2.53 9.21 -9.46
C ILE A 112 -1.03 9.46 -9.46
N TYR A 113 -0.50 9.91 -8.34
CA TYR A 113 0.93 9.83 -8.09
C TYR A 113 1.22 8.92 -6.89
N VAL A 114 2.30 8.16 -7.02
CA VAL A 114 2.75 7.23 -5.99
C VAL A 114 4.14 7.64 -5.55
N ILE A 115 4.29 7.95 -4.27
CA ILE A 115 5.58 8.23 -3.65
C ILE A 115 6.03 6.97 -2.91
N HIS A 116 7.04 6.30 -3.46
CA HIS A 116 7.66 5.15 -2.82
C HIS A 116 8.66 5.59 -1.77
N ASN A 117 8.70 4.88 -0.64
CA ASN A 117 9.59 5.20 0.49
C ASN A 117 9.44 6.67 0.93
N ALA A 118 8.23 7.09 1.27
CA ALA A 118 7.94 8.46 1.68
C ALA A 118 8.74 8.90 2.93
N ASP A 119 9.23 7.97 3.74
CA ASP A 119 10.21 8.20 4.80
C ASP A 119 11.55 8.78 4.30
N ARG A 120 11.82 8.73 2.99
CA ARG A 120 12.98 9.36 2.34
C ARG A 120 12.71 10.79 1.85
N LEU A 121 11.58 11.38 2.19
CA LEU A 121 11.36 12.81 1.98
C LEU A 121 12.27 13.62 2.94
N ASN A 122 13.10 14.51 2.38
CA ASN A 122 13.80 15.50 3.20
C ASN A 122 12.88 16.68 3.52
N THR A 123 13.29 17.58 4.38
CA THR A 123 12.47 18.73 4.82
C THR A 123 11.98 19.58 3.63
N ALA A 124 12.80 19.78 2.61
CA ALA A 124 12.44 20.60 1.45
C ALA A 124 11.39 19.91 0.57
N SER A 125 11.57 18.62 0.29
CA SER A 125 10.60 17.83 -0.47
C SER A 125 9.31 17.59 0.32
N ALA A 126 9.40 17.33 1.64
CA ALA A 126 8.24 17.22 2.50
C ALA A 126 7.37 18.49 2.48
N ASN A 127 7.99 19.67 2.57
CA ASN A 127 7.25 20.93 2.46
C ASN A 127 6.67 21.17 1.05
N SER A 128 7.33 20.68 0.01
CA SER A 128 6.79 20.78 -1.35
C SER A 128 5.52 19.94 -1.52
N ILE A 129 5.50 18.69 -1.00
CA ILE A 129 4.33 17.83 -1.12
C ILE A 129 3.13 18.32 -0.28
N LEU A 130 3.37 19.03 0.82
CA LEU A 130 2.30 19.57 1.66
C LEU A 130 1.32 20.44 0.89
N LYS A 131 1.78 21.22 -0.07
CA LYS A 131 0.91 22.04 -0.92
C LYS A 131 -0.12 21.20 -1.69
N PHE A 132 0.30 20.03 -2.22
CA PHE A 132 -0.62 19.11 -2.90
C PHE A 132 -1.62 18.45 -1.96
N LEU A 133 -1.19 18.23 -0.72
CA LEU A 133 -2.05 17.57 0.28
C LEU A 133 -3.02 18.54 0.93
N GLU A 134 -2.69 19.84 0.97
CA GLU A 134 -3.53 20.91 1.54
C GLU A 134 -4.59 21.43 0.57
N GLU A 135 -4.20 21.59 -0.69
CA GLU A 135 -5.06 22.10 -1.75
C GLU A 135 -5.13 21.04 -2.87
N PRO A 136 -5.80 19.90 -2.62
CA PRO A 136 -5.88 18.84 -3.61
C PRO A 136 -6.68 19.33 -4.82
N GLU A 137 -6.09 19.17 -6.00
CA GLU A 137 -6.83 19.35 -7.24
C GLU A 137 -7.89 18.25 -7.40
N ASP A 138 -9.05 18.61 -7.91
CA ASP A 138 -10.08 17.65 -8.26
C ASP A 138 -9.49 16.57 -9.17
N ASN A 139 -9.81 15.31 -8.89
CA ASN A 139 -9.35 14.16 -9.65
C ASN A 139 -7.88 13.74 -9.46
N ILE A 140 -7.09 14.35 -8.59
CA ILE A 140 -5.76 13.88 -8.23
C ILE A 140 -5.83 13.05 -6.94
N ILE A 141 -5.21 11.87 -6.96
CA ILE A 141 -5.10 10.98 -5.80
C ILE A 141 -3.62 10.77 -5.48
N ALA A 142 -3.25 11.11 -4.26
CA ALA A 142 -1.93 10.84 -3.71
C ALA A 142 -1.87 9.44 -3.09
N ILE A 143 -0.82 8.69 -3.36
CA ILE A 143 -0.50 7.44 -2.68
C ILE A 143 0.92 7.56 -2.15
N LEU A 144 1.08 7.63 -0.83
CA LEU A 144 2.37 7.62 -0.16
C LEU A 144 2.60 6.25 0.45
N MET A 145 3.78 5.68 0.27
CA MET A 145 4.16 4.36 0.82
C MET A 145 5.34 4.54 1.77
N THR A 146 5.24 3.98 2.95
CA THR A 146 6.33 3.97 3.95
C THR A 146 6.35 2.66 4.72
N ASP A 147 7.52 2.20 5.12
CA ASP A 147 7.65 1.07 6.05
C ASP A 147 7.60 1.54 7.52
N ASN A 148 7.76 2.85 7.77
CA ASN A 148 7.75 3.43 9.11
C ASN A 148 7.10 4.82 9.12
N ILE A 149 5.85 4.87 9.55
CA ILE A 149 5.07 6.12 9.63
C ILE A 149 5.70 7.18 10.55
N HIS A 150 6.44 6.75 11.57
CA HIS A 150 7.07 7.67 12.54
C HIS A 150 8.26 8.46 11.99
N GLN A 151 8.71 8.15 10.77
CA GLN A 151 9.75 8.92 10.07
C GLN A 151 9.17 10.03 9.19
N LEU A 152 7.85 10.08 9.07
CA LEU A 152 7.17 11.15 8.32
C LEU A 152 6.83 12.32 9.23
N LEU A 153 6.67 13.50 8.63
CA LEU A 153 6.17 14.66 9.34
C LEU A 153 4.69 14.49 9.72
N ASP A 154 4.34 14.86 10.93
CA ASP A 154 2.95 14.81 11.43
C ASP A 154 1.99 15.60 10.52
N THR A 155 2.49 16.67 9.89
CA THR A 155 1.74 17.48 8.93
C THR A 155 1.35 16.71 7.67
N ILE A 156 2.15 15.76 7.21
CA ILE A 156 1.82 14.85 6.10
C ILE A 156 0.82 13.79 6.59
N ILE A 157 1.11 13.17 7.73
CA ILE A 157 0.29 12.10 8.31
C ILE A 157 -1.16 12.57 8.53
N SER A 158 -1.33 13.78 9.07
CA SER A 158 -2.66 14.35 9.38
C SER A 158 -3.53 14.64 8.15
N ARG A 159 -2.93 14.70 6.96
CA ARG A 159 -3.63 14.99 5.69
C ARG A 159 -3.93 13.75 4.86
N CYS A 160 -3.46 12.59 5.29
CA CYS A 160 -3.63 11.35 4.57
C CYS A 160 -4.58 10.40 5.29
N GLN A 161 -5.34 9.63 4.54
CA GLN A 161 -6.01 8.46 5.08
C GLN A 161 -4.98 7.35 5.28
N ILE A 162 -4.73 7.00 6.54
CA ILE A 162 -3.75 5.97 6.89
C ILE A 162 -4.34 4.59 6.63
N ILE A 163 -3.57 3.76 5.94
CA ILE A 163 -3.87 2.37 5.64
C ILE A 163 -2.66 1.52 6.06
N SER A 164 -2.78 0.79 7.17
CA SER A 164 -1.68 -0.04 7.68
C SER A 164 -1.86 -1.48 7.25
N PHE A 165 -0.87 -2.02 6.52
CA PHE A 165 -0.85 -3.43 6.11
C PHE A 165 -0.66 -4.35 7.31
N ALA A 166 -1.39 -5.45 7.33
CA ALA A 166 -1.14 -6.51 8.29
C ALA A 166 0.25 -7.10 8.03
N LYS A 167 1.02 -7.29 9.09
CA LYS A 167 2.27 -8.06 9.00
C LYS A 167 1.95 -9.47 8.52
N ASN A 168 2.76 -9.97 7.60
CA ASN A 168 2.54 -11.28 7.00
C ASN A 168 2.60 -12.34 8.13
N ASN A 169 1.46 -12.93 8.49
CA ASN A 169 1.41 -13.94 9.56
C ASN A 169 2.34 -15.13 9.26
N LYS A 170 2.56 -15.45 7.98
CA LYS A 170 3.48 -16.54 7.58
C LYS A 170 4.93 -16.26 8.02
N ASP A 171 5.39 -15.02 7.98
CA ASP A 171 6.74 -14.66 8.45
C ASP A 171 6.79 -14.63 9.98
N LEU A 172 5.71 -14.25 10.64
CA LEU A 172 5.62 -14.33 12.11
C LEU A 172 5.58 -15.79 12.58
N GLU A 173 4.80 -16.65 11.94
CA GLU A 173 4.76 -18.08 12.22
C GLU A 173 6.10 -18.76 11.96
N LYS A 174 6.77 -18.43 10.82
CA LYS A 174 8.08 -18.96 10.50
C LYS A 174 9.14 -18.51 11.51
N ASN A 175 9.18 -17.23 11.84
CA ASN A 175 10.08 -16.69 12.87
C ASN A 175 9.81 -17.27 14.26
N TYR A 176 8.53 -17.50 14.60
CA TYR A 176 8.12 -18.13 15.86
C TYR A 176 8.54 -19.61 15.89
N LEU A 177 8.30 -20.35 14.81
CA LEU A 177 8.74 -21.74 14.67
C LEU A 177 10.28 -21.87 14.68
N GLU A 178 11.01 -20.96 14.06
CA GLU A 178 12.48 -20.93 14.13
C GLU A 178 12.98 -20.64 15.55
N LYS A 179 12.33 -19.73 16.28
CA LYS A 179 12.64 -19.46 17.70
C LYS A 179 12.34 -20.68 18.59
N ILE A 180 11.21 -21.35 18.38
CA ILE A 180 10.87 -22.56 19.11
C ILE A 180 11.90 -23.68 18.81
N LYS A 181 12.23 -23.90 17.54
CA LYS A 181 13.26 -24.90 17.14
C LYS A 181 14.62 -24.61 17.77
N LYS A 182 15.04 -23.33 17.83
CA LYS A 182 16.26 -22.92 18.51
C LYS A 182 16.22 -23.20 20.00
N ASN A 183 15.10 -22.92 20.67
CA ASN A 183 14.95 -23.15 22.11
C ASN A 183 14.88 -24.66 22.45
N ILE A 184 14.24 -25.48 21.60
CA ILE A 184 14.21 -26.94 21.76
C ILE A 184 15.62 -27.55 21.61
N ASN A 185 16.40 -27.07 20.63
CA ASN A 185 17.78 -27.54 20.45
C ASN A 185 18.72 -27.11 21.59
N MET A 186 18.38 -26.08 22.35
CA MET A 186 19.18 -25.65 23.51
C MET A 186 18.86 -26.41 24.80
N ASN A 187 17.66 -26.97 24.95
CA ASN A 187 17.19 -27.52 26.23
C ASN A 187 16.96 -29.02 26.27
N ASN A 188 17.27 -29.80 25.26
CA ASN A 188 17.12 -31.29 25.23
C ASN A 188 15.87 -31.90 25.90
N ASP A 189 14.85 -31.07 26.16
CA ASP A 189 13.59 -31.51 26.75
C ASP A 189 12.55 -31.68 25.65
N ILE A 190 12.11 -32.94 25.46
CA ILE A 190 11.07 -33.31 24.51
C ILE A 190 9.74 -32.82 25.05
N ILE A 191 9.28 -31.67 24.55
CA ILE A 191 7.88 -31.28 24.71
C ILE A 191 7.13 -31.86 23.52
N SER A 192 6.31 -32.90 23.81
CA SER A 192 5.37 -33.45 22.83
C SER A 192 4.30 -32.39 22.52
N LEU A 193 4.46 -31.71 21.39
CA LEU A 193 3.41 -30.85 20.84
C LEU A 193 2.35 -31.74 20.21
N ASP A 194 1.16 -31.72 20.78
CA ASP A 194 -0.01 -32.39 20.23
C ASP A 194 -0.40 -31.75 18.89
N GLU A 195 -0.36 -32.52 17.80
CA GLU A 195 -0.65 -32.04 16.43
C GLU A 195 -2.11 -31.57 16.24
N THR A 196 -2.93 -31.65 17.25
CA THR A 196 -4.35 -31.31 17.21
C THR A 196 -4.61 -29.82 17.26
N ILE A 197 -3.62 -28.96 17.66
CA ILE A 197 -3.78 -27.51 17.85
C ILE A 197 -3.66 -26.72 16.54
N LEU A 198 -3.17 -27.34 15.47
CA LEU A 198 -2.89 -26.65 14.20
C LEU A 198 -4.06 -26.60 13.21
N LYS A 199 -5.23 -27.17 13.54
CA LYS A 199 -6.31 -27.34 12.55
C LYS A 199 -7.54 -26.45 12.68
N GLU A 200 -7.72 -25.69 13.74
CA GLU A 200 -8.90 -24.82 13.88
C GLU A 200 -8.57 -23.36 14.16
N ASN A 201 -8.79 -22.54 13.12
CA ASN A 201 -9.21 -21.13 13.19
C ASN A 201 -8.28 -20.08 13.82
N GLY A 202 -7.00 -20.03 13.58
CA GLY A 202 -6.24 -18.77 13.75
C GLY A 202 -6.33 -18.08 15.13
N LYS A 203 -6.73 -18.79 16.18
CA LYS A 203 -6.68 -18.35 17.59
C LYS A 203 -5.79 -19.29 18.37
N ILE A 204 -4.64 -18.77 18.77
CA ILE A 204 -3.79 -19.43 19.76
C ILE A 204 -4.31 -18.99 21.13
N GLU A 205 -5.07 -19.84 21.80
CA GLU A 205 -5.30 -19.75 23.26
C GLU A 205 -4.22 -20.57 23.95
N ILE A 206 -3.36 -19.91 24.70
CA ILE A 206 -2.38 -20.55 25.57
C ILE A 206 -3.06 -20.80 26.92
N GLU A 207 -3.52 -21.99 27.20
CA GLU A 207 -3.84 -22.43 28.56
C GLU A 207 -2.54 -22.83 29.25
N SER A 208 -2.17 -22.00 30.25
CA SER A 208 -1.14 -22.34 31.24
C SER A 208 -1.72 -23.30 32.30
N LYS A 209 -1.15 -24.46 32.43
CA LYS A 209 -1.21 -25.27 33.64
C LYS A 209 0.03 -25.06 34.48
#